data_770e214e45fd67744d5c7f07f0be2292
#
_entry.id   770e214e45fd67744d5c7f07f0be2292
#
_cell.length_a   1.000
_cell.length_b   1.000
_cell.length_c   1.000
_cell.angle_alpha   90.00
_cell.angle_beta   90.00
_cell.angle_gamma   90.00
#
_symmetry.space_group_name_H-M   'P 1'
#
loop_
_entity.id
_entity.type
_entity.pdbx_description
1 polymer ?
#
loop_
_entity_poly.entity_id
_entity_poly.type
_entity_poly.pdbx_seq_one_letter_code
_entity_poly.pdbx_strand_id
1 'polypeptide(L)' 'MIGYCVKCREKREMVETTEVTMKNGKNAIKGKCGTCGTGIFKILPSKKK' A
#
# COMPACT_ATOMS: atom_id res chain seq x y z
N MET A 1 -0.52 4.71 -7.86
CA MET A 1 -1.47 4.03 -6.98
C MET A 1 -1.76 4.87 -5.77
N ILE A 2 -3.00 4.93 -5.36
CA ILE A 2 -3.39 5.76 -4.24
C ILE A 2 -3.49 4.94 -2.97
N GLY A 3 -2.88 5.44 -1.92
CA GLY A 3 -3.00 4.83 -0.61
C GLY A 3 -3.25 5.89 0.43
N TYR A 4 -3.70 5.47 1.60
CA TYR A 4 -3.99 6.42 2.65
C TYR A 4 -2.74 6.65 3.50
N CYS A 5 -2.33 7.89 3.58
CA CYS A 5 -1.16 8.24 4.38
C CYS A 5 -1.61 8.65 5.77
N VAL A 6 -1.22 7.87 6.77
CA VAL A 6 -1.64 8.16 8.13
C VAL A 6 -0.99 9.42 8.68
N LYS A 7 0.14 9.78 8.12
CA LYS A 7 0.82 10.99 8.56
C LYS A 7 0.17 12.24 7.99
N CYS A 8 -0.18 12.20 6.72
CA CYS A 8 -0.85 13.32 6.09
C CYS A 8 -2.34 13.30 6.39
N ARG A 9 -2.85 12.14 6.79
CA ARG A 9 -4.27 11.96 7.06
C ARG A 9 -5.12 12.23 5.83
N GLU A 10 -4.58 11.88 4.69
CA GLU A 10 -5.25 12.06 3.42
C GLU A 10 -4.79 10.98 2.47
N LYS A 11 -5.55 10.80 1.42
CA LYS A 11 -5.13 9.89 0.38
C LYS A 11 -3.99 10.54 -0.38
N ARG A 12 -2.95 9.79 -0.60
CA ARG A 12 -1.78 10.29 -1.32
C ARG A 12 -1.33 9.28 -2.35
N GLU A 13 -0.61 9.78 -3.33
CA GLU A 13 -0.05 8.92 -4.33
C GLU A 13 1.11 8.15 -3.72
N MET A 14 1.07 6.84 -3.85
CA MET A 14 2.14 6.00 -3.34
C MET A 14 3.24 5.90 -4.38
N VAL A 15 4.47 5.94 -3.92
CA VAL A 15 5.62 5.76 -4.80
C VAL A 15 6.40 4.55 -4.34
N GLU A 16 7.24 4.03 -5.22
CA GLU A 16 8.05 2.85 -4.92
C GLU A 16 7.19 1.71 -4.39
N THR A 17 6.06 1.51 -5.03
CA THR A 17 5.17 0.44 -4.60
C THR A 17 5.78 -0.91 -4.95
N THR A 18 5.66 -1.85 -4.05
CA THR A 18 6.18 -3.18 -4.23
C THR A 18 5.12 -4.17 -3.84
N GLU A 19 4.89 -5.12 -4.72
CA GLU A 19 3.89 -6.14 -4.43
C GLU A 19 4.53 -7.25 -3.62
N VAL A 20 3.86 -7.68 -2.56
CA VAL A 20 4.37 -8.76 -1.73
C VAL A 20 3.27 -9.78 -1.54
N THR A 21 3.66 -11.01 -1.36
CA THR A 21 2.72 -12.09 -1.13
C THR A 21 2.87 -12.53 0.32
N MET A 22 1.76 -12.54 1.02
CA MET A 22 1.79 -12.94 2.41
C MET A 22 1.73 -14.45 2.54
N LYS A 23 2.10 -14.94 3.70
CA LYS A 23 2.08 -16.35 3.94
C LYS A 23 0.72 -16.96 3.79
N ASN A 24 -0.31 -16.23 4.14
CA ASN A 24 -1.65 -16.77 4.06
C ASN A 24 -2.23 -16.68 2.66
N GLY A 25 -1.41 -16.34 1.69
CA GLY A 25 -1.86 -16.33 0.30
C GLY A 25 -2.47 -15.03 -0.15
N LYS A 26 -2.44 -14.03 0.67
CA LYS A 26 -2.98 -12.73 0.28
C LYS A 26 -1.89 -11.85 -0.27
N ASN A 27 -2.27 -11.00 -1.19
CA ASN A 27 -1.32 -10.07 -1.77
C ASN A 27 -1.43 -8.71 -1.07
N ALA A 28 -0.33 -8.02 -1.03
CA ALA A 28 -0.31 -6.70 -0.45
C ALA A 28 0.65 -5.84 -1.24
N ILE A 29 0.49 -4.55 -1.12
CA ILE A 29 1.36 -3.62 -1.80
C ILE A 29 1.86 -2.65 -0.75
N LYS A 30 3.16 -2.45 -0.73
CA LYS A 30 3.71 -1.47 0.18
C LYS A 30 4.47 -0.43 -0.63
N GLY A 31 4.44 0.76 -0.16
CA GLY A 31 5.11 1.86 -0.84
C GLY A 31 5.29 3.00 0.12
N LYS A 32 5.51 4.15 -0.42
CA LYS A 32 5.73 5.33 0.38
C LYS A 32 4.86 6.46 -0.09
N CYS A 33 4.52 7.33 0.84
CA CYS A 33 3.77 8.53 0.48
C CYS A 33 4.67 9.42 -0.38
N GLY A 34 4.15 9.87 -1.49
CA GLY A 34 4.93 10.71 -2.38
C GLY A 34 5.16 12.11 -1.83
N THR A 35 4.47 12.46 -0.77
CA THR A 35 4.58 13.79 -0.19
C THR A 35 5.48 13.82 1.04
N CYS A 36 5.22 12.94 1.98
CA CYS A 36 5.97 12.95 3.23
C CYS A 36 6.89 11.76 3.39
N GLY A 37 6.79 10.79 2.52
CA GLY A 37 7.68 9.63 2.57
C GLY A 37 7.28 8.59 3.60
N THR A 38 6.10 8.71 4.17
CA THR A 38 5.66 7.75 5.15
C THR A 38 5.35 6.41 4.48
N GLY A 39 5.76 5.32 5.12
CA GLY A 39 5.50 4.00 4.58
C GLY A 39 4.00 3.71 4.61
N ILE A 40 3.49 3.20 3.52
CA ILE A 40 2.09 2.87 3.40
C ILE A 40 1.98 1.41 3.01
N PHE A 41 1.10 0.70 3.67
CA PHE A 41 0.92 -0.71 3.41
C PHE A 41 -0.55 -0.97 3.09
N LYS A 42 -0.80 -1.55 1.95
CA LYS A 42 -2.16 -1.79 1.51
C LYS A 42 -2.36 -3.27 1.24
N ILE A 43 -3.34 -3.85 1.88
CA ILE A 43 -3.63 -5.26 1.69
C ILE A 43 -4.72 -5.37 0.64
N LEU A 44 -4.45 -6.17 -0.38
CA LEU A 44 -5.41 -6.35 -1.45
C LEU A 44 -6.38 -7.48 -1.10
N PRO A 45 -7.62 -7.36 -1.54
CA PRO A 45 -8.59 -8.42 -1.29
C PRO A 45 -8.19 -9.65 -2.09
N SER A 46 -8.38 -10.79 -1.48
CA SER A 46 -8.10 -12.06 -2.12
C SER A 46 -9.22 -12.35 -3.09
N LYS A 47 -8.91 -12.43 -4.38
CA LYS A 47 -9.93 -12.64 -5.27
C LYS A 47 -10.05 -14.00 -5.60
N LYS A 48 -10.32 -14.75 -5.53
CA LYS A 48 -10.29 -15.99 -5.83
C LYS A 48 -11.03 -16.44 -6.73
N LYS A 49 -11.17 -16.60 -7.43
CA LYS A 49 -11.64 -16.98 -8.22
C LYS A 49 -11.88 -17.53 -8.36
#